data_e0516430c54b2035073d8a7df8a756de
#
_entry.id   e0516430c54b2035073d8a7df8a756de
#
_cell.length_a   1.000
_cell.length_b   1.000
_cell.length_c   1.000
_cell.angle_alpha   90.00
_cell.angle_beta   90.00
_cell.angle_gamma   90.00
#
_symmetry.space_group_name_H-M   'P 1'
#
loop_
_entity.id
_entity.type
_entity.pdbx_description
1 polymer ?
#
loop_
_entity_poly.entity_id
_entity_poly.type
_entity_poly.pdbx_seq_one_letter_code
_entity_poly.pdbx_strand_id
1 'polypeptide(L)'
;MPARDPHRFVNELDAAAIERLIARLEGRAKDVVFTRLFDKYAGHLAPAASAHVLEVGCGTGAMTRSLARRDDFSGKAVGVDQSHPFIEAARRFAAEHGVGDRVDFRVGDAHDLDFPDATFDAAFAHTLISHVTDPQAVLREMIRVVRPGGIVAIFDGDYSSMTYALPDHELGHRMDVALTTAAFNNPHIMRDLPRLMPRLGLQLQQAWGDAVVEIGKASYFKSFAETYAPYIVKSGMFSAEAVDAWLAAQNQAMADGSFFAACNYYTYLATRV
;
A
#
# COMPACT_ATOMS: atom_id res chain seq x y z
N MET A 1 21.18 13.82 -3.52
CA MET A 1 20.24 13.12 -4.40
C MET A 1 18.84 13.41 -3.89
N PRO A 2 17.83 13.62 -4.74
CA PRO A 2 16.47 13.79 -4.22
C PRO A 2 16.09 12.58 -3.35
N ALA A 3 15.28 12.82 -2.32
CA ALA A 3 14.74 11.75 -1.50
C ALA A 3 14.01 10.77 -2.42
N ARG A 4 14.26 9.48 -2.24
CA ARG A 4 13.70 8.45 -3.09
C ARG A 4 12.80 7.57 -2.25
N ASP A 5 11.57 7.38 -2.71
CA ASP A 5 10.62 6.44 -2.17
C ASP A 5 11.28 5.06 -1.95
N PRO A 6 11.36 4.55 -0.70
CA PRO A 6 12.06 3.30 -0.41
C PRO A 6 11.40 2.07 -1.04
N HIS A 7 10.10 2.09 -1.28
CA HIS A 7 9.40 0.98 -1.93
C HIS A 7 9.72 0.92 -3.42
N ARG A 8 9.89 2.08 -4.08
CA ARG A 8 10.31 2.14 -5.47
C ARG A 8 11.74 1.63 -5.66
N PHE A 9 12.64 1.95 -4.71
CA PHE A 9 14.07 1.60 -4.81
C PHE A 9 14.44 0.46 -3.85
N VAL A 10 13.48 -0.41 -3.55
CA VAL A 10 13.66 -1.51 -2.58
C VAL A 10 14.86 -2.41 -2.90
N ASN A 11 15.15 -2.63 -4.19
CA ASN A 11 16.28 -3.44 -4.63
C ASN A 11 17.66 -2.76 -4.45
N GLU A 12 17.69 -1.46 -4.10
CA GLU A 12 18.92 -0.70 -3.78
C GLU A 12 19.16 -0.60 -2.26
N LEU A 13 18.26 -1.12 -1.43
CA LEU A 13 18.34 -1.06 0.02
C LEU A 13 19.28 -2.13 0.58
N ASP A 14 19.90 -1.84 1.72
CA ASP A 14 20.64 -2.84 2.49
C ASP A 14 19.71 -3.85 3.19
N ALA A 15 20.27 -4.98 3.60
CA ALA A 15 19.51 -6.06 4.23
C ALA A 15 18.75 -5.61 5.49
N ALA A 16 19.33 -4.73 6.30
CA ALA A 16 18.70 -4.25 7.52
C ALA A 16 17.49 -3.34 7.21
N ALA A 17 17.55 -2.53 6.15
CA ALA A 17 16.43 -1.72 5.68
C ALA A 17 15.30 -2.61 5.12
N ILE A 18 15.65 -3.65 4.37
CA ILE A 18 14.70 -4.64 3.84
C ILE A 18 13.97 -5.35 4.98
N GLU A 19 14.69 -5.84 5.99
CA GLU A 19 14.09 -6.52 7.16
C GLU A 19 13.13 -5.59 7.92
N ARG A 20 13.48 -4.31 8.09
CA ARG A 20 12.58 -3.33 8.70
C ARG A 20 11.30 -3.13 7.87
N LEU A 21 11.40 -3.08 6.54
CA LEU A 21 10.24 -2.96 5.67
C LEU A 21 9.36 -4.22 5.72
N ILE A 22 9.96 -5.43 5.72
CA ILE A 22 9.23 -6.69 5.90
C ILE A 22 8.45 -6.67 7.21
N ALA A 23 9.13 -6.34 8.32
CA ALA A 23 8.49 -6.27 9.63
C ALA A 23 7.33 -5.25 9.67
N ARG A 24 7.51 -4.09 9.01
CA ARG A 24 6.48 -3.06 8.89
C ARG A 24 5.27 -3.53 8.07
N LEU A 25 5.49 -4.18 6.91
CA LEU A 25 4.42 -4.71 6.06
C LEU A 25 3.60 -5.77 6.81
N GLU A 26 4.25 -6.70 7.49
CA GLU A 26 3.59 -7.74 8.29
C GLU A 26 2.90 -7.16 9.53
N GLY A 27 3.48 -6.14 10.17
CA GLY A 27 2.86 -5.42 11.30
C GLY A 27 1.57 -4.72 10.87
N ARG A 28 1.59 -3.99 9.74
CA ARG A 28 0.40 -3.33 9.19
C ARG A 28 -0.69 -4.34 8.82
N ALA A 29 -0.31 -5.48 8.25
CA ALA A 29 -1.27 -6.53 7.87
C ALA A 29 -2.00 -7.17 9.07
N LYS A 30 -1.44 -7.05 10.27
CA LYS A 30 -2.05 -7.52 11.53
C LYS A 30 -2.86 -6.43 12.23
N ASP A 31 -2.74 -5.18 11.79
CA ASP A 31 -3.49 -4.07 12.37
C ASP A 31 -4.98 -4.22 12.05
N VAL A 32 -5.82 -4.09 13.09
CA VAL A 32 -7.26 -4.32 13.00
C VAL A 32 -7.96 -3.35 12.04
N VAL A 33 -7.43 -2.12 11.91
CA VAL A 33 -7.99 -1.12 11.00
C VAL A 33 -7.72 -1.54 9.56
N PHE A 34 -6.46 -1.89 9.21
CA PHE A 34 -6.10 -2.31 7.86
C PHE A 34 -6.71 -3.65 7.47
N THR A 35 -6.84 -4.60 8.40
CA THR A 35 -7.57 -5.85 8.17
C THR A 35 -9.02 -5.56 7.78
N ARG A 36 -9.71 -4.71 8.55
CA ARG A 36 -11.11 -4.32 8.26
C ARG A 36 -11.23 -3.60 6.90
N LEU A 37 -10.27 -2.74 6.56
CA LEU A 37 -10.27 -2.04 5.27
C LEU A 37 -10.08 -3.01 4.10
N PHE A 38 -9.24 -4.03 4.25
CA PHE A 38 -9.11 -5.10 3.26
C PHE A 38 -10.40 -5.91 3.14
N ASP A 39 -10.99 -6.33 4.26
CA ASP A 39 -12.20 -7.14 4.28
C ASP A 39 -13.39 -6.46 3.58
N LYS A 40 -13.47 -5.13 3.58
CA LYS A 40 -14.52 -4.38 2.87
C LYS A 40 -14.60 -4.71 1.39
N TYR A 41 -13.47 -4.96 0.73
CA TYR A 41 -13.46 -5.25 -0.70
C TYR A 41 -13.00 -6.65 -1.06
N ALA A 42 -12.39 -7.40 -0.13
CA ALA A 42 -11.84 -8.73 -0.39
C ALA A 42 -12.91 -9.71 -0.93
N GLY A 43 -14.13 -9.65 -0.40
CA GLY A 43 -15.25 -10.47 -0.90
C GLY A 43 -15.65 -10.18 -2.35
N HIS A 44 -15.34 -8.98 -2.87
CA HIS A 44 -15.60 -8.62 -4.27
C HIS A 44 -14.52 -9.12 -5.24
N LEU A 45 -13.31 -9.45 -4.74
CA LEU A 45 -12.20 -9.96 -5.57
C LEU A 45 -12.45 -11.38 -6.08
N ALA A 46 -13.33 -12.13 -5.44
CA ALA A 46 -13.64 -13.49 -5.81
C ALA A 46 -15.12 -13.59 -6.21
N PRO A 47 -15.50 -13.14 -7.42
CA PRO A 47 -16.89 -13.21 -7.89
C PRO A 47 -17.41 -14.66 -7.97
N ALA A 48 -16.51 -15.64 -8.03
CA ALA A 48 -16.76 -17.04 -7.80
C ALA A 48 -15.74 -17.58 -6.80
N ALA A 49 -16.10 -18.55 -5.97
CA ALA A 49 -15.17 -19.13 -4.98
C ALA A 49 -13.88 -19.68 -5.63
N SER A 50 -13.94 -20.14 -6.88
CA SER A 50 -12.80 -20.66 -7.66
C SER A 50 -12.06 -19.59 -8.47
N ALA A 51 -12.29 -18.30 -8.22
CA ALA A 51 -11.68 -17.21 -9.00
C ALA A 51 -10.15 -17.25 -9.00
N HIS A 52 -9.54 -16.83 -10.11
CA HIS A 52 -8.11 -16.61 -10.26
C HIS A 52 -7.83 -15.12 -10.06
N VAL A 53 -7.14 -14.77 -8.99
CA VAL A 53 -6.97 -13.38 -8.53
C VAL A 53 -5.50 -13.00 -8.52
N LEU A 54 -5.17 -11.79 -8.99
CA LEU A 54 -3.83 -11.22 -8.98
C LEU A 54 -3.74 -10.06 -7.98
N GLU A 55 -2.72 -10.07 -7.12
CA GLU A 55 -2.26 -8.90 -6.38
C GLU A 55 -1.02 -8.31 -7.07
N VAL A 56 -1.09 -7.06 -7.49
CA VAL A 56 0.03 -6.32 -8.08
C VAL A 56 0.68 -5.47 -6.99
N GLY A 57 2.02 -5.60 -6.84
CA GLY A 57 2.77 -4.99 -5.75
C GLY A 57 2.47 -5.66 -4.40
N CYS A 58 2.53 -6.98 -4.36
CA CYS A 58 2.09 -7.75 -3.19
C CYS A 58 3.01 -7.62 -1.96
N GLY A 59 4.20 -7.03 -2.10
CA GLY A 59 5.18 -6.96 -1.02
C GLY A 59 5.47 -8.35 -0.46
N THR A 60 5.28 -8.50 0.85
CA THR A 60 5.41 -9.79 1.55
C THR A 60 4.24 -10.75 1.34
N GLY A 61 3.28 -10.42 0.46
CA GLY A 61 2.14 -11.26 0.12
C GLY A 61 1.06 -11.34 1.21
N ALA A 62 1.01 -10.37 2.12
CA ALA A 62 0.12 -10.41 3.27
C ALA A 62 -1.36 -10.42 2.86
N MET A 63 -1.76 -9.60 1.89
CA MET A 63 -3.16 -9.53 1.42
C MET A 63 -3.51 -10.73 0.55
N THR A 64 -2.60 -11.18 -0.33
CA THR A 64 -2.72 -12.45 -1.09
C THR A 64 -2.98 -13.64 -0.15
N ARG A 65 -2.19 -13.75 0.95
CA ARG A 65 -2.39 -14.81 1.97
C ARG A 65 -3.70 -14.64 2.72
N SER A 66 -4.09 -13.40 3.04
CA SER A 66 -5.37 -13.14 3.71
C SER A 66 -6.55 -13.53 2.83
N LEU A 67 -6.51 -13.23 1.53
CA LEU A 67 -7.51 -13.68 0.56
C LEU A 67 -7.57 -15.22 0.51
N ALA A 68 -6.40 -15.88 0.39
CA ALA A 68 -6.33 -17.34 0.31
C ALA A 68 -6.83 -18.06 1.57
N ARG A 69 -6.87 -17.39 2.72
CA ARG A 69 -7.36 -17.96 3.99
C ARG A 69 -8.87 -17.79 4.19
N ARG A 70 -9.55 -17.04 3.35
CA ARG A 70 -11.00 -16.86 3.47
C ARG A 70 -11.75 -18.16 3.20
N ASP A 71 -12.79 -18.42 3.97
CA ASP A 71 -13.63 -19.61 3.81
C ASP A 71 -14.44 -19.59 2.51
N ASP A 72 -14.75 -18.39 2.00
CA ASP A 72 -15.48 -18.17 0.75
C ASP A 72 -14.57 -18.13 -0.49
N PHE A 73 -13.26 -18.39 -0.35
CA PHE A 73 -12.29 -18.44 -1.45
C PHE A 73 -11.59 -19.79 -1.53
N SER A 74 -11.81 -20.52 -2.63
CA SER A 74 -11.16 -21.79 -2.95
C SER A 74 -10.31 -21.73 -4.23
N GLY A 75 -10.16 -20.54 -4.80
CA GLY A 75 -9.44 -20.27 -6.03
C GLY A 75 -7.92 -20.23 -5.87
N LYS A 76 -7.28 -19.59 -6.84
CA LYS A 76 -5.83 -19.34 -6.85
C LYS A 76 -5.57 -17.85 -6.75
N ALA A 77 -4.65 -17.46 -5.86
CA ALA A 77 -4.19 -16.08 -5.76
C ALA A 77 -2.72 -16.00 -6.17
N VAL A 78 -2.40 -15.04 -7.04
CA VAL A 78 -1.03 -14.76 -7.49
C VAL A 78 -0.63 -13.39 -6.96
N GLY A 79 0.59 -13.29 -6.41
CA GLY A 79 1.19 -12.02 -5.99
C GLY A 79 2.42 -11.71 -6.82
N VAL A 80 2.52 -10.48 -7.33
CA VAL A 80 3.69 -9.98 -8.04
C VAL A 80 4.29 -8.78 -7.32
N ASP A 81 5.61 -8.78 -7.14
CA ASP A 81 6.37 -7.64 -6.61
C ASP A 81 7.75 -7.58 -7.26
N GLN A 82 8.31 -6.37 -7.39
CA GLN A 82 9.65 -6.18 -7.97
C GLN A 82 10.78 -6.63 -7.04
N SER A 83 10.51 -6.75 -5.75
CA SER A 83 11.50 -7.06 -4.73
C SER A 83 11.68 -8.57 -4.55
N HIS A 84 12.85 -9.08 -4.94
CA HIS A 84 13.20 -10.48 -4.72
C HIS A 84 13.15 -10.87 -3.21
N PRO A 85 13.70 -10.08 -2.27
CA PRO A 85 13.59 -10.38 -0.84
C PRO A 85 12.16 -10.40 -0.31
N PHE A 86 11.27 -9.55 -0.82
CA PHE A 86 9.86 -9.56 -0.42
C PHE A 86 9.16 -10.82 -0.91
N ILE A 87 9.43 -11.25 -2.14
CA ILE A 87 8.86 -12.48 -2.70
C ILE A 87 9.37 -13.72 -1.95
N GLU A 88 10.64 -13.76 -1.56
CA GLU A 88 11.16 -14.84 -0.70
C GLU A 88 10.44 -14.85 0.66
N ALA A 89 10.26 -13.71 1.28
CA ALA A 89 9.49 -13.58 2.52
C ALA A 89 8.02 -14.01 2.33
N ALA A 90 7.38 -13.62 1.21
CA ALA A 90 6.00 -14.00 0.89
C ALA A 90 5.83 -15.52 0.80
N ARG A 91 6.75 -16.21 0.11
CA ARG A 91 6.75 -17.67 0.00
C ARG A 91 6.94 -18.35 1.35
N ARG A 92 7.87 -17.87 2.16
CA ARG A 92 8.11 -18.38 3.52
C ARG A 92 6.85 -18.23 4.38
N PHE A 93 6.26 -17.05 4.43
CA PHE A 93 5.04 -16.80 5.20
C PHE A 93 3.83 -17.59 4.68
N ALA A 94 3.73 -17.84 3.38
CA ALA A 94 2.68 -18.69 2.84
C ALA A 94 2.78 -20.13 3.31
N ALA A 95 4.00 -20.67 3.36
CA ALA A 95 4.27 -22.00 3.92
C ALA A 95 3.95 -22.06 5.42
N GLU A 96 4.40 -21.08 6.20
CA GLU A 96 4.12 -20.97 7.65
C GLU A 96 2.61 -20.88 7.95
N HIS A 97 1.83 -20.23 7.06
CA HIS A 97 0.38 -20.08 7.22
C HIS A 97 -0.44 -21.19 6.58
N GLY A 98 0.19 -22.21 5.98
CA GLY A 98 -0.49 -23.36 5.38
C GLY A 98 -1.32 -23.05 4.14
N VAL A 99 -0.99 -22.00 3.39
CA VAL A 99 -1.69 -21.58 2.16
C VAL A 99 -0.87 -21.74 0.89
N GLY A 100 0.32 -22.35 0.98
CA GLY A 100 1.26 -22.47 -0.13
C GLY A 100 0.68 -23.07 -1.41
N ASP A 101 -0.26 -24.01 -1.29
CA ASP A 101 -0.89 -24.67 -2.43
C ASP A 101 -1.93 -23.77 -3.16
N ARG A 102 -2.37 -22.67 -2.52
CA ARG A 102 -3.38 -21.76 -3.05
C ARG A 102 -2.83 -20.41 -3.52
N VAL A 103 -1.55 -20.15 -3.25
CA VAL A 103 -0.89 -18.90 -3.63
C VAL A 103 0.35 -19.17 -4.49
N ASP A 104 0.65 -18.24 -5.40
CA ASP A 104 1.90 -18.21 -6.16
C ASP A 104 2.49 -16.81 -6.06
N PHE A 105 3.80 -16.69 -5.80
CA PHE A 105 4.49 -15.41 -5.68
C PHE A 105 5.61 -15.30 -6.69
N ARG A 106 5.60 -14.24 -7.50
CA ARG A 106 6.55 -14.02 -8.59
C ARG A 106 7.22 -12.66 -8.47
N VAL A 107 8.52 -12.62 -8.78
CA VAL A 107 9.21 -11.36 -9.02
C VAL A 107 8.78 -10.83 -10.39
N GLY A 108 8.37 -9.57 -10.47
CA GLY A 108 7.94 -8.94 -11.73
C GLY A 108 7.71 -7.45 -11.58
N ASP A 109 7.71 -6.76 -12.72
CA ASP A 109 7.41 -5.33 -12.80
C ASP A 109 5.90 -5.10 -12.98
N ALA A 110 5.32 -4.26 -12.13
CA ALA A 110 3.91 -3.87 -12.23
C ALA A 110 3.58 -3.11 -13.53
N HIS A 111 4.60 -2.50 -14.18
CA HIS A 111 4.44 -1.77 -15.44
C HIS A 111 4.48 -2.68 -16.67
N ASP A 112 4.90 -3.95 -16.53
CA ASP A 112 5.01 -4.95 -17.60
C ASP A 112 4.81 -6.34 -17.00
N LEU A 113 3.54 -6.74 -16.82
CA LEU A 113 3.16 -7.98 -16.17
C LEU A 113 3.33 -9.18 -17.12
N ASP A 114 4.18 -10.13 -16.75
CA ASP A 114 4.42 -11.36 -17.52
C ASP A 114 3.25 -12.35 -17.39
N PHE A 115 2.08 -11.93 -17.88
CA PHE A 115 0.86 -12.74 -17.99
C PHE A 115 0.17 -12.45 -19.32
N PRO A 116 -0.47 -13.46 -19.93
CA PRO A 116 -1.34 -13.24 -21.08
C PRO A 116 -2.52 -12.32 -20.75
N ASP A 117 -3.10 -11.70 -21.78
CA ASP A 117 -4.32 -10.93 -21.64
C ASP A 117 -5.47 -11.79 -21.08
N ALA A 118 -6.33 -11.17 -20.28
CA ALA A 118 -7.55 -11.80 -19.76
C ALA A 118 -7.31 -13.10 -18.96
N THR A 119 -6.17 -13.19 -18.25
CA THR A 119 -5.78 -14.35 -17.44
C THR A 119 -6.56 -14.45 -16.13
N PHE A 120 -6.90 -13.31 -15.51
CA PHE A 120 -7.45 -13.25 -14.16
C PHE A 120 -8.92 -12.83 -14.14
N ASP A 121 -9.67 -13.34 -13.19
CA ASP A 121 -11.04 -12.91 -12.88
C ASP A 121 -11.04 -11.54 -12.18
N ALA A 122 -10.02 -11.29 -11.36
CA ALA A 122 -9.82 -10.03 -10.69
C ALA A 122 -8.33 -9.70 -10.53
N ALA A 123 -8.02 -8.40 -10.47
CA ALA A 123 -6.72 -7.92 -10.01
C ALA A 123 -6.91 -6.81 -8.98
N PHE A 124 -6.01 -6.75 -8.00
CA PHE A 124 -6.03 -5.66 -7.03
C PHE A 124 -4.64 -5.13 -6.74
N ALA A 125 -4.58 -3.87 -6.33
CA ALA A 125 -3.41 -3.19 -5.82
C ALA A 125 -3.71 -2.65 -4.42
N HIS A 126 -2.94 -3.09 -3.42
CA HIS A 126 -3.09 -2.67 -2.03
C HIS A 126 -1.88 -1.83 -1.61
N THR A 127 -2.03 -0.49 -1.62
CA THR A 127 -0.97 0.48 -1.32
C THR A 127 0.25 0.36 -2.25
N LEU A 128 0.01 0.37 -3.56
CA LEU A 128 1.04 0.32 -4.60
C LEU A 128 1.07 1.61 -5.44
N ILE A 129 -0.10 2.09 -5.86
CA ILE A 129 -0.23 3.12 -6.91
C ILE A 129 0.44 4.44 -6.53
N SER A 130 0.51 4.74 -5.23
CA SER A 130 1.22 5.91 -4.71
C SER A 130 2.75 5.83 -4.86
N HIS A 131 3.31 4.62 -5.02
CA HIS A 131 4.76 4.38 -5.08
C HIS A 131 5.33 4.24 -6.49
N VAL A 132 4.52 3.82 -7.48
CA VAL A 132 4.99 3.51 -8.83
C VAL A 132 5.38 4.76 -9.64
N THR A 133 6.17 4.57 -10.69
CA THR A 133 6.63 5.68 -11.53
C THR A 133 5.57 6.19 -12.49
N ASP A 134 4.81 5.27 -13.09
CA ASP A 134 3.69 5.55 -14.00
C ASP A 134 2.46 4.78 -13.55
N PRO A 135 1.60 5.39 -12.71
CA PRO A 135 0.36 4.76 -12.27
C PRO A 135 -0.57 4.34 -13.42
N GLN A 136 -0.55 5.10 -14.54
CA GLN A 136 -1.40 4.77 -15.67
C GLN A 136 -0.91 3.53 -16.42
N ALA A 137 0.41 3.33 -16.52
CA ALA A 137 0.97 2.11 -17.10
C ALA A 137 0.60 0.89 -16.25
N VAL A 138 0.74 0.97 -14.93
CA VAL A 138 0.34 -0.10 -14.01
C VAL A 138 -1.15 -0.41 -14.12
N LEU A 139 -2.00 0.60 -14.17
CA LEU A 139 -3.45 0.41 -14.36
C LEU A 139 -3.78 -0.26 -15.69
N ARG A 140 -3.09 0.11 -16.80
CA ARG A 140 -3.27 -0.55 -18.10
C ARG A 140 -2.91 -2.04 -18.04
N GLU A 141 -1.83 -2.39 -17.38
CA GLU A 141 -1.42 -3.77 -17.20
C GLU A 141 -2.42 -4.56 -16.33
N MET A 142 -2.87 -3.99 -15.21
CA MET A 142 -3.93 -4.61 -14.41
C MET A 142 -5.19 -4.87 -15.23
N ILE A 143 -5.60 -3.91 -16.06
CA ILE A 143 -6.76 -4.04 -16.94
C ILE A 143 -6.50 -5.10 -18.01
N ARG A 144 -5.34 -5.11 -18.65
CA ARG A 144 -4.98 -6.06 -19.72
C ARG A 144 -5.09 -7.51 -19.24
N VAL A 145 -4.55 -7.79 -18.06
CA VAL A 145 -4.50 -9.16 -17.52
C VAL A 145 -5.82 -9.63 -16.91
N VAL A 146 -6.75 -8.74 -16.59
CA VAL A 146 -8.09 -9.09 -16.11
C VAL A 146 -9.00 -9.31 -17.30
N ARG A 147 -9.84 -10.34 -17.29
CA ARG A 147 -10.81 -10.63 -18.35
C ARG A 147 -11.88 -9.52 -18.49
N PRO A 148 -12.50 -9.33 -19.67
CA PRO A 148 -13.67 -8.45 -19.81
C PRO A 148 -14.76 -8.81 -18.79
N GLY A 149 -15.33 -7.79 -18.14
CA GLY A 149 -16.28 -7.97 -17.04
C GLY A 149 -15.65 -8.36 -15.71
N GLY A 150 -14.32 -8.57 -15.66
CA GLY A 150 -13.60 -8.87 -14.42
C GLY A 150 -13.36 -7.63 -13.55
N ILE A 151 -12.94 -7.86 -12.33
CA ILE A 151 -12.83 -6.83 -11.28
C ILE A 151 -11.41 -6.26 -11.20
N VAL A 152 -11.31 -4.96 -11.09
CA VAL A 152 -10.08 -4.25 -10.71
C VAL A 152 -10.35 -3.46 -9.43
N ALA A 153 -9.61 -3.74 -8.37
CA ALA A 153 -9.71 -3.05 -7.10
C ALA A 153 -8.41 -2.29 -6.78
N ILE A 154 -8.54 -1.07 -6.32
CA ILE A 154 -7.42 -0.21 -5.92
C ILE A 154 -7.70 0.33 -4.54
N PHE A 155 -6.81 0.01 -3.60
CA PHE A 155 -6.80 0.55 -2.25
C PHE A 155 -5.47 1.24 -1.99
N ASP A 156 -5.52 2.53 -1.63
CA ASP A 156 -4.31 3.26 -1.25
C ASP A 156 -4.65 4.49 -0.38
N GLY A 157 -3.61 5.07 0.23
CA GLY A 157 -3.72 6.32 0.97
C GLY A 157 -3.75 7.55 0.05
N ASP A 158 -4.57 8.52 0.40
CA ASP A 158 -4.41 9.89 -0.05
C ASP A 158 -3.39 10.55 0.88
N TYR A 159 -2.11 10.30 0.61
CA TYR A 159 -1.04 10.68 1.54
C TYR A 159 -0.90 12.20 1.68
N SER A 160 -1.39 12.98 0.75
CA SER A 160 -1.49 14.44 0.90
C SER A 160 -2.54 14.90 1.93
N SER A 161 -3.35 13.98 2.44
CA SER A 161 -4.26 14.20 3.57
C SER A 161 -3.65 13.81 4.93
N MET A 162 -2.41 13.28 4.91
CA MET A 162 -1.74 12.88 6.15
C MET A 162 -1.44 14.09 7.03
N THR A 163 -1.70 13.93 8.32
CA THR A 163 -1.40 14.97 9.32
C THR A 163 -0.95 14.36 10.64
N TYR A 164 0.02 15.03 11.25
CA TYR A 164 0.44 14.82 12.63
C TYR A 164 0.27 16.13 13.40
N ALA A 165 -0.46 16.08 14.51
CA ALA A 165 -0.67 17.28 15.31
C ALA A 165 0.62 17.80 15.92
N LEU A 166 0.82 19.11 15.80
CA LEU A 166 1.81 19.89 16.54
C LEU A 166 1.15 21.16 17.06
N PRO A 167 1.59 21.72 18.22
CA PRO A 167 1.10 23.00 18.70
C PRO A 167 1.34 24.16 17.69
N ASP A 168 2.48 24.14 17.00
CA ASP A 168 2.75 24.99 15.85
C ASP A 168 2.16 24.36 14.59
N HIS A 169 0.94 24.76 14.22
CA HIS A 169 0.21 24.20 13.08
C HIS A 169 0.89 24.47 11.73
N GLU A 170 1.61 25.59 11.59
CA GLU A 170 2.33 25.89 10.35
C GLU A 170 3.53 24.98 10.17
N LEU A 171 4.32 24.80 11.22
CA LEU A 171 5.42 23.82 11.23
C LEU A 171 4.90 22.41 11.03
N GLY A 172 3.79 22.02 11.68
CA GLY A 172 3.12 20.75 11.51
C GLY A 172 2.78 20.48 10.05
N HIS A 173 2.07 21.40 9.40
CA HIS A 173 1.72 21.27 7.98
C HIS A 173 2.95 21.14 7.06
N ARG A 174 3.99 21.94 7.31
CA ARG A 174 5.23 21.85 6.54
C ARG A 174 5.92 20.50 6.71
N MET A 175 5.89 19.94 7.93
CA MET A 175 6.46 18.60 8.20
C MET A 175 5.66 17.50 7.52
N ASP A 176 4.31 17.58 7.54
CA ASP A 176 3.43 16.64 6.84
C ASP A 176 3.69 16.63 5.33
N VAL A 177 3.82 17.83 4.73
CA VAL A 177 4.16 17.96 3.30
C VAL A 177 5.55 17.37 3.01
N ALA A 178 6.54 17.64 3.86
CA ALA A 178 7.89 17.11 3.70
C ALA A 178 7.91 15.57 3.79
N LEU A 179 7.20 15.00 4.76
CA LEU A 179 7.09 13.57 4.98
C LEU A 179 6.46 12.87 3.75
N THR A 180 5.34 13.38 3.27
CA THR A 180 4.61 12.78 2.16
C THR A 180 5.33 12.93 0.82
N THR A 181 5.97 14.09 0.59
CA THR A 181 6.78 14.33 -0.62
C THR A 181 8.04 13.45 -0.65
N ALA A 182 8.64 13.19 0.52
CA ALA A 182 9.83 12.36 0.62
C ALA A 182 9.52 10.85 0.51
N ALA A 183 8.31 10.42 0.90
CA ALA A 183 7.94 9.03 1.02
C ALA A 183 7.18 8.47 -0.19
N PHE A 184 6.54 9.32 -1.01
CA PHE A 184 5.65 8.87 -2.09
C PHE A 184 5.92 9.59 -3.41
N ASN A 185 5.86 8.84 -4.51
CA ASN A 185 5.94 9.41 -5.86
C ASN A 185 4.64 10.12 -6.25
N ASN A 186 3.51 9.58 -5.86
CA ASN A 186 2.17 10.01 -6.28
C ASN A 186 1.24 10.21 -5.07
N PRO A 187 1.52 11.16 -4.16
CA PRO A 187 0.74 11.31 -2.92
C PRO A 187 -0.73 11.72 -3.14
N HIS A 188 -1.09 12.20 -4.34
CA HIS A 188 -2.43 12.65 -4.72
C HIS A 188 -3.19 11.67 -5.62
N ILE A 189 -2.58 10.56 -6.02
CA ILE A 189 -3.10 9.68 -7.09
C ILE A 189 -4.54 9.22 -6.84
N MET A 190 -4.92 8.99 -5.58
CA MET A 190 -6.25 8.53 -5.25
C MET A 190 -7.36 9.54 -5.60
N ARG A 191 -7.02 10.83 -5.65
CA ARG A 191 -7.94 11.90 -6.11
C ARG A 191 -8.09 11.94 -7.63
N ASP A 192 -7.11 11.41 -8.36
CA ASP A 192 -7.10 11.41 -9.83
C ASP A 192 -7.78 10.17 -10.42
N LEU A 193 -7.84 9.04 -9.69
CA LEU A 193 -8.41 7.79 -10.15
C LEU A 193 -9.83 7.91 -10.72
N PRO A 194 -10.79 8.66 -10.12
CA PRO A 194 -12.13 8.80 -10.68
C PRO A 194 -12.15 9.39 -12.10
N ARG A 195 -11.14 10.19 -12.47
CA ARG A 195 -10.99 10.75 -13.83
C ARG A 195 -10.20 9.84 -14.76
N LEU A 196 -9.26 9.06 -14.22
CA LEU A 196 -8.39 8.17 -14.99
C LEU A 196 -9.10 6.86 -15.37
N MET A 197 -9.82 6.24 -14.45
CA MET A 197 -10.43 4.92 -14.62
C MET A 197 -11.34 4.82 -15.85
N PRO A 198 -12.29 5.74 -16.10
CA PRO A 198 -13.13 5.66 -17.31
C PRO A 198 -12.33 5.79 -18.61
N ARG A 199 -11.26 6.61 -18.61
CA ARG A 199 -10.39 6.79 -19.79
C ARG A 199 -9.57 5.55 -20.12
N LEU A 200 -9.37 4.67 -19.14
CA LEU A 200 -8.64 3.41 -19.27
C LEU A 200 -9.56 2.21 -19.51
N GLY A 201 -10.87 2.41 -19.63
CA GLY A 201 -11.82 1.30 -19.84
C GLY A 201 -12.25 0.60 -18.54
N LEU A 202 -12.23 1.31 -17.42
CA LEU A 202 -12.77 0.84 -16.15
C LEU A 202 -14.08 1.55 -15.83
N GLN A 203 -15.12 0.78 -15.55
CA GLN A 203 -16.38 1.29 -15.03
C GLN A 203 -16.39 1.16 -13.51
N LEU A 204 -16.39 2.30 -12.82
CA LEU A 204 -16.47 2.35 -11.36
C LEU A 204 -17.79 1.76 -10.88
N GLN A 205 -17.72 0.78 -9.98
CA GLN A 205 -18.88 0.13 -9.37
C GLN A 205 -19.15 0.66 -7.97
N GLN A 206 -18.09 0.74 -7.16
CA GLN A 206 -18.16 1.20 -5.78
C GLN A 206 -16.91 1.98 -5.41
N ALA A 207 -17.05 2.91 -4.47
CA ALA A 207 -15.94 3.62 -3.86
C ALA A 207 -16.21 3.84 -2.37
N TRP A 208 -15.17 3.73 -1.56
CA TRP A 208 -15.21 4.02 -0.13
C TRP A 208 -14.08 4.96 0.26
N GLY A 209 -14.34 5.81 1.22
CA GLY A 209 -13.32 6.61 1.90
C GLY A 209 -13.36 6.33 3.39
N ASP A 210 -12.20 6.10 3.99
CA ASP A 210 -12.04 5.82 5.40
C ASP A 210 -10.92 6.68 5.97
N ALA A 211 -11.20 7.38 7.06
CA ALA A 211 -10.16 8.05 7.84
C ALA A 211 -9.50 7.01 8.76
N VAL A 212 -8.20 6.79 8.58
CA VAL A 212 -7.38 6.08 9.57
C VAL A 212 -6.86 7.09 10.55
N VAL A 213 -7.18 6.92 11.83
CA VAL A 213 -6.87 7.90 12.88
C VAL A 213 -6.34 7.16 14.10
N GLU A 214 -5.25 7.66 14.68
CA GLU A 214 -4.76 7.25 16.00
C GLU A 214 -4.72 8.47 16.93
N ILE A 215 -5.28 8.30 18.14
CA ILE A 215 -5.40 9.34 19.16
C ILE A 215 -4.83 8.81 20.48
N GLY A 216 -4.04 9.63 21.16
CA GLY A 216 -3.40 9.34 22.44
C GLY A 216 -2.21 8.41 22.31
N LYS A 217 -2.38 7.23 21.73
CA LYS A 217 -1.30 6.27 21.44
C LYS A 217 -1.34 5.87 19.99
N ALA A 218 -0.18 5.60 19.41
CA ALA A 218 -0.05 5.20 18.02
C ALA A 218 0.87 3.98 17.86
N SER A 219 0.50 3.11 16.95
CA SER A 219 1.37 2.04 16.45
C SER A 219 1.69 2.25 14.97
N TYR A 220 0.66 2.44 14.15
CA TYR A 220 0.79 2.63 12.71
C TYR A 220 1.49 3.94 12.36
N PHE A 221 0.98 5.08 12.84
CA PHE A 221 1.58 6.39 12.54
C PHE A 221 2.94 6.58 13.21
N LYS A 222 3.18 5.98 14.39
CA LYS A 222 4.51 5.93 14.98
C LYS A 222 5.50 5.24 14.06
N SER A 223 5.20 4.00 13.66
CA SER A 223 6.03 3.22 12.75
C SER A 223 6.21 3.91 11.39
N PHE A 224 5.17 4.61 10.91
CA PHE A 224 5.23 5.38 9.68
C PHE A 224 6.24 6.54 9.81
N ALA A 225 6.10 7.38 10.83
CA ALA A 225 7.00 8.49 11.08
C ALA A 225 8.47 8.03 11.21
N GLU A 226 8.73 7.02 12.02
CA GLU A 226 10.08 6.47 12.24
C GLU A 226 10.70 5.89 10.95
N THR A 227 9.89 5.25 10.11
CA THR A 227 10.37 4.67 8.83
C THR A 227 10.75 5.74 7.82
N TYR A 228 9.93 6.80 7.70
CA TYR A 228 10.09 7.78 6.61
C TYR A 228 10.81 9.07 7.01
N ALA A 229 10.95 9.37 8.31
CA ALA A 229 11.69 10.54 8.80
C ALA A 229 13.11 10.69 8.18
N PRO A 230 13.93 9.62 8.02
CA PRO A 230 15.23 9.74 7.39
C PRO A 230 15.20 10.25 5.94
N TYR A 231 14.07 10.05 5.24
CA TYR A 231 13.90 10.53 3.85
C TYR A 231 13.59 12.03 3.80
N ILE A 232 12.98 12.60 4.84
CA ILE A 232 12.83 14.06 4.98
C ILE A 232 14.20 14.73 5.04
N VAL A 233 15.10 14.20 5.87
CA VAL A 233 16.49 14.70 5.96
C VAL A 233 17.21 14.57 4.63
N LYS A 234 17.12 13.41 3.97
CA LYS A 234 17.72 13.16 2.65
C LYS A 234 17.19 14.09 1.56
N SER A 235 15.93 14.54 1.68
CA SER A 235 15.33 15.49 0.74
C SER A 235 15.90 16.90 0.87
N GLY A 236 16.49 17.23 2.01
CA GLY A 236 16.98 18.58 2.35
C GLY A 236 15.88 19.56 2.75
N MET A 237 14.62 19.11 2.90
CA MET A 237 13.51 20.00 3.30
C MET A 237 13.60 20.41 4.76
N PHE A 238 14.16 19.53 5.63
CA PHE A 238 14.42 19.81 7.01
C PHE A 238 15.80 19.26 7.43
N SER A 239 16.43 19.88 8.43
CA SER A 239 17.67 19.35 9.01
C SER A 239 17.38 18.11 9.88
N ALA A 240 18.42 17.32 10.16
CA ALA A 240 18.31 16.16 11.04
C ALA A 240 17.77 16.55 12.43
N GLU A 241 18.27 17.66 13.00
CA GLU A 241 17.86 18.18 14.31
C GLU A 241 16.37 18.55 14.33
N ALA A 242 15.85 19.14 13.24
CA ALA A 242 14.42 19.49 13.14
C ALA A 242 13.53 18.24 13.05
N VAL A 243 13.97 17.22 12.31
CA VAL A 243 13.25 15.94 12.20
C VAL A 243 13.29 15.16 13.51
N ASP A 244 14.43 15.13 14.20
CA ASP A 244 14.57 14.50 15.50
C ASP A 244 13.71 15.20 16.56
N ALA A 245 13.66 16.54 16.55
CA ALA A 245 12.78 17.32 17.43
C ALA A 245 11.29 17.01 17.16
N TRP A 246 10.90 16.88 15.89
CA TRP A 246 9.54 16.48 15.53
C TRP A 246 9.20 15.06 16.01
N LEU A 247 10.09 14.08 15.83
CA LEU A 247 9.90 12.71 16.33
C LEU A 247 9.80 12.69 17.85
N ALA A 248 10.64 13.47 18.55
CA ALA A 248 10.60 13.60 20.01
C ALA A 248 9.27 14.20 20.48
N ALA A 249 8.76 15.23 19.79
CA ALA A 249 7.44 15.82 20.08
C ALA A 249 6.30 14.81 19.91
N GLN A 250 6.33 13.99 18.85
CA GLN A 250 5.32 12.93 18.65
C GLN A 250 5.40 11.85 19.75
N ASN A 251 6.61 11.45 20.16
CA ASN A 251 6.80 10.50 21.25
C ASN A 251 6.32 11.08 22.60
N GLN A 252 6.56 12.37 22.86
CA GLN A 252 6.07 13.04 24.06
C GLN A 252 4.54 13.10 24.05
N ALA A 253 3.93 13.45 22.93
CA ALA A 253 2.48 13.48 22.77
C ALA A 253 1.84 12.10 23.01
N MET A 254 2.50 11.00 22.61
CA MET A 254 2.06 9.66 22.97
C MET A 254 2.21 9.34 24.45
N ALA A 255 3.25 9.87 25.11
CA ALA A 255 3.49 9.65 26.54
C ALA A 255 2.45 10.37 27.42
N ASP A 256 2.03 11.56 27.03
CA ASP A 256 1.04 12.38 27.76
C ASP A 256 -0.41 12.18 27.26
N GLY A 257 -0.62 11.36 26.19
CA GLY A 257 -1.94 11.03 25.68
C GLY A 257 -2.55 12.10 24.77
N SER A 258 -1.77 13.10 24.32
CA SER A 258 -2.22 14.16 23.41
C SER A 258 -1.92 13.89 21.92
N PHE A 259 -1.36 12.73 21.59
CA PHE A 259 -1.04 12.35 20.22
C PHE A 259 -2.27 12.36 19.32
N PHE A 260 -2.10 12.88 18.12
CA PHE A 260 -3.06 12.77 17.03
C PHE A 260 -2.34 12.64 15.69
N ALA A 261 -2.72 11.63 14.90
CA ALA A 261 -2.38 11.57 13.50
C ALA A 261 -3.53 10.95 12.69
N ALA A 262 -3.66 11.36 11.44
CA ALA A 262 -4.70 10.86 10.54
C ALA A 262 -4.22 10.83 9.08
N CYS A 263 -4.81 9.91 8.29
CA CYS A 263 -4.68 9.86 6.84
C CYS A 263 -5.95 9.26 6.24
N ASN A 264 -6.45 9.82 5.14
CA ASN A 264 -7.56 9.23 4.41
C ASN A 264 -7.08 8.11 3.51
N TYR A 265 -7.83 7.00 3.49
CA TYR A 265 -7.64 5.89 2.58
C TYR A 265 -8.87 5.73 1.71
N TYR A 266 -8.66 5.42 0.44
CA TYR A 266 -9.74 5.20 -0.51
C TYR A 266 -9.64 3.83 -1.14
N THR A 267 -10.81 3.23 -1.37
CA THR A 267 -10.95 2.01 -2.16
C THR A 267 -11.81 2.32 -3.38
N TYR A 268 -11.34 1.92 -4.55
CA TYR A 268 -12.11 1.94 -5.79
C TYR A 268 -12.26 0.51 -6.30
N LEU A 269 -13.50 0.11 -6.55
CA LEU A 269 -13.85 -1.16 -7.16
C LEU A 269 -14.48 -0.89 -8.52
N ALA A 270 -13.87 -1.43 -9.57
CA ALA A 270 -14.29 -1.19 -10.95
C ALA A 270 -14.35 -2.49 -11.73
N THR A 271 -15.10 -2.47 -12.82
CA THR A 271 -15.19 -3.57 -13.79
C THR A 271 -14.47 -3.17 -15.07
N ARG A 272 -13.69 -4.09 -15.63
CA ARG A 272 -13.14 -3.94 -16.99
C ARG A 272 -14.29 -3.97 -18.01
N VAL A 273 -14.43 -2.90 -18.81
CA VAL A 273 -15.39 -2.81 -19.93
C VAL A 273 -14.90 -3.55 -21.14
#